data_115e69566c42ea7fd320a571168c1548
#
_entry.id   115e69566c42ea7fd320a571168c1548
#
_cell.length_a   1.000
_cell.length_b   1.000
_cell.length_c   1.000
_cell.angle_alpha   90.00
_cell.angle_beta   90.00
_cell.angle_gamma   90.00
#
_symmetry.space_group_name_H-M   'P 1'
#
loop_
_entity.id
_entity.type
_entity.pdbx_description
1 polymer ?
#
loop_
_entity_poly.entity_id
_entity_poly.type
_entity_poly.pdbx_seq_one_letter_code
_entity_poly.pdbx_strand_id
1 'polypeptide(L)'
;MFFSLMTPDPAHLRDAAHQQAYGSGAAASDAYADHQWIWNLFPSPAGTPRDFLFRRDVQAGLPRYYVVSQRGPVAQDYAWRVQTQPFAPQLQVGMRLRFDLRANPTVAGVNAQGKHARHDVVSQAKTKLLRERGLALWKDWQGDDKPAQQDMIFKTCSAWLEAQAKRHGFEVDAATLNVDAYTQHRGRKADIQFSSVDFSGELTVLNPELLIAALGLGIGRAKAFGCGLLLVRPVT
;
A
#
# COMPACT_ATOMS: atom_id res chain seq x y z
N MET A 1 4.58 5.98 -18.88
CA MET A 1 3.57 5.48 -17.95
C MET A 1 2.31 6.34 -18.04
N PHE A 2 1.22 5.87 -17.48
CA PHE A 2 -0.04 6.61 -17.34
C PHE A 2 -0.43 6.71 -15.86
N PHE A 3 -1.04 7.82 -15.50
CA PHE A 3 -1.70 8.00 -14.21
C PHE A 3 -3.20 8.12 -14.45
N SER A 4 -3.97 7.31 -13.75
CA SER A 4 -5.43 7.31 -13.87
C SER A 4 -6.09 7.53 -12.52
N LEU A 5 -7.11 8.37 -12.51
CA LEU A 5 -8.03 8.56 -11.40
C LEU A 5 -9.38 7.96 -11.78
N MET A 6 -9.90 7.09 -10.94
CA MET A 6 -11.18 6.41 -11.16
C MET A 6 -12.11 6.70 -10.00
N THR A 7 -13.28 7.21 -10.30
CA THR A 7 -14.33 7.55 -9.33
C THR A 7 -15.68 7.04 -9.84
N PRO A 8 -16.62 6.64 -8.97
CA PRO A 8 -17.97 6.33 -9.38
C PRO A 8 -18.62 7.54 -10.04
N ASP A 9 -19.41 7.33 -11.08
CA ASP A 9 -20.23 8.39 -11.65
C ASP A 9 -21.40 8.68 -10.70
N PRO A 10 -21.61 9.95 -10.28
CA PRO A 10 -22.69 10.31 -9.38
C PRO A 10 -24.09 9.93 -9.87
N ALA A 11 -24.30 9.88 -11.19
CA ALA A 11 -25.57 9.48 -11.78
C ALA A 11 -25.82 7.96 -11.73
N HIS A 12 -24.75 7.15 -11.53
CA HIS A 12 -24.78 5.69 -11.65
C HIS A 12 -24.17 4.97 -10.43
N LEU A 13 -24.29 5.56 -9.23
CA LEU A 13 -23.68 5.01 -8.00
C LEU A 13 -24.12 3.58 -7.68
N ARG A 14 -25.36 3.19 -7.99
CA ARG A 14 -25.86 1.84 -7.76
C ARG A 14 -25.14 0.82 -8.65
N ASP A 15 -24.95 1.16 -9.91
CA ASP A 15 -24.29 0.29 -10.89
C ASP A 15 -22.81 0.15 -10.54
N ALA A 16 -22.15 1.25 -10.19
CA ALA A 16 -20.78 1.25 -9.69
C ALA A 16 -20.63 0.37 -8.43
N ALA A 17 -21.59 0.44 -7.50
CA ALA A 17 -21.62 -0.39 -6.30
C ALA A 17 -21.77 -1.89 -6.62
N HIS A 18 -22.63 -2.22 -7.56
CA HIS A 18 -22.81 -3.61 -8.00
C HIS A 18 -21.55 -4.20 -8.63
N GLN A 19 -20.86 -3.44 -9.45
CA GLN A 19 -19.64 -3.89 -10.12
C GLN A 19 -18.50 -4.18 -9.16
N GLN A 20 -18.43 -3.45 -8.05
CA GLN A 20 -17.40 -3.61 -7.05
C GLN A 20 -17.83 -4.34 -5.79
N ALA A 21 -19.08 -4.71 -5.64
CA ALA A 21 -19.62 -5.28 -4.42
C ALA A 21 -19.35 -4.43 -3.14
N TYR A 22 -19.21 -3.09 -3.28
CA TYR A 22 -18.93 -2.23 -2.14
C TYR A 22 -20.20 -1.76 -1.39
N GLY A 23 -21.38 -2.01 -1.94
CA GLY A 23 -22.67 -1.60 -1.36
C GLY A 23 -23.18 -2.46 -0.22
N SER A 24 -22.51 -3.51 0.17
CA SER A 24 -22.97 -4.46 1.21
C SER A 24 -22.56 -4.07 2.64
N GLY A 25 -22.55 -2.79 2.97
CA GLY A 25 -22.40 -2.32 4.37
C GLY A 25 -21.00 -2.52 4.99
N ALA A 26 -20.03 -2.98 4.24
CA ALA A 26 -18.70 -3.17 4.74
C ALA A 26 -17.82 -1.98 4.37
N ALA A 27 -17.45 -1.19 5.36
CA ALA A 27 -16.30 -0.29 5.28
C ALA A 27 -14.98 -1.05 4.97
N ALA A 28 -14.99 -2.36 5.01
CA ALA A 28 -13.89 -3.23 4.63
C ALA A 28 -14.01 -3.55 3.14
N SER A 29 -13.18 -2.89 2.33
CA SER A 29 -12.95 -3.33 0.96
C SER A 29 -12.47 -4.78 1.00
N ASP A 30 -13.13 -5.65 0.24
CA ASP A 30 -12.52 -6.91 -0.12
C ASP A 30 -11.39 -6.59 -1.12
N ALA A 31 -10.14 -6.55 -0.62
CA ALA A 31 -8.96 -6.25 -1.43
C ALA A 31 -8.84 -7.18 -2.65
N TYR A 32 -9.47 -8.35 -2.58
CA TYR A 32 -9.56 -9.28 -3.70
C TYR A 32 -10.58 -8.82 -4.76
N ALA A 33 -11.71 -8.27 -4.34
CA ALA A 33 -12.70 -7.71 -5.28
C ALA A 33 -12.13 -6.49 -5.99
N ASP A 34 -11.43 -5.60 -5.27
CA ASP A 34 -10.72 -4.48 -5.86
C ASP A 34 -9.70 -4.96 -6.91
N HIS A 35 -8.92 -5.98 -6.57
CA HIS A 35 -7.95 -6.59 -7.49
C HIS A 35 -8.60 -7.09 -8.78
N GLN A 36 -9.69 -7.86 -8.68
CA GLN A 36 -10.39 -8.41 -9.84
C GLN A 36 -10.99 -7.30 -10.71
N TRP A 37 -11.61 -6.31 -10.08
CA TRP A 37 -12.23 -5.20 -10.79
C TRP A 37 -11.20 -4.36 -11.56
N ILE A 38 -10.10 -3.95 -10.93
CA ILE A 38 -9.03 -3.19 -11.59
C ILE A 38 -8.41 -4.00 -12.73
N TRP A 39 -8.24 -5.32 -12.56
CA TRP A 39 -7.68 -6.16 -13.60
C TRP A 39 -8.51 -6.16 -14.88
N ASN A 40 -9.83 -6.07 -14.79
CA ASN A 40 -10.72 -6.01 -15.97
C ASN A 40 -10.48 -4.75 -16.82
N LEU A 41 -9.90 -3.70 -16.25
CA LEU A 41 -9.52 -2.47 -16.97
C LEU A 41 -8.19 -2.61 -17.75
N PHE A 42 -7.48 -3.71 -17.54
CA PHE A 42 -6.19 -4.00 -18.18
C PHE A 42 -6.21 -5.42 -18.80
N PRO A 43 -7.09 -5.67 -19.80
CA PRO A 43 -7.17 -6.99 -20.43
C PRO A 43 -5.83 -7.41 -21.02
N SER A 44 -5.44 -8.65 -20.76
CA SER A 44 -4.16 -9.22 -21.21
C SER A 44 -4.27 -10.74 -21.32
N PRO A 45 -3.44 -11.39 -22.17
CA PRO A 45 -3.36 -12.84 -22.24
C PRO A 45 -3.07 -13.48 -20.88
N ALA A 46 -3.53 -14.70 -20.67
CA ALA A 46 -3.24 -15.45 -19.46
C ALA A 46 -1.73 -15.57 -19.23
N GLY A 47 -1.30 -15.39 -17.98
CA GLY A 47 0.12 -15.44 -17.62
C GLY A 47 0.90 -14.13 -17.84
N THR A 48 0.30 -13.09 -18.39
CA THR A 48 0.95 -11.78 -18.53
C THR A 48 1.24 -11.19 -17.15
N PRO A 49 2.49 -10.76 -16.88
CA PRO A 49 2.80 -10.04 -15.65
C PRO A 49 1.96 -8.77 -15.51
N ARG A 50 1.57 -8.45 -14.29
CA ARG A 50 0.85 -7.21 -14.00
C ARG A 50 1.73 -5.98 -14.31
N ASP A 51 1.20 -5.06 -15.10
CA ASP A 51 1.84 -3.85 -15.57
C ASP A 51 1.23 -2.56 -14.98
N PHE A 52 0.51 -2.69 -13.86
CA PHE A 52 -0.11 -1.59 -13.15
C PHE A 52 0.02 -1.72 -11.63
N LEU A 53 -0.06 -0.59 -10.95
CA LEU A 53 -0.22 -0.45 -9.51
C LEU A 53 -1.51 0.31 -9.24
N PHE A 54 -2.16 0.02 -8.13
CA PHE A 54 -3.32 0.80 -7.71
C PHE A 54 -3.33 1.03 -6.20
N ARG A 55 -4.05 2.05 -5.80
CA ARG A 55 -4.42 2.33 -4.41
C ARG A 55 -5.89 2.71 -4.37
N ARG A 56 -6.64 2.06 -3.50
CA ARG A 56 -7.98 2.49 -3.15
C ARG A 56 -7.92 3.48 -2.01
N ASP A 57 -8.68 4.54 -2.14
CA ASP A 57 -8.99 5.51 -1.10
C ASP A 57 -10.49 5.68 -0.98
N VAL A 58 -10.97 6.40 0.04
CA VAL A 58 -12.38 6.72 0.24
C VAL A 58 -12.51 8.22 0.41
N GLN A 59 -13.32 8.86 -0.42
CA GLN A 59 -13.62 10.28 -0.32
C GLN A 59 -15.14 10.48 -0.26
N ALA A 60 -15.61 11.15 0.76
CA ALA A 60 -17.04 11.38 1.00
C ALA A 60 -17.88 10.07 0.97
N GLY A 61 -17.32 8.99 1.53
CA GLY A 61 -17.96 7.67 1.56
C GLY A 61 -17.90 6.88 0.25
N LEU A 62 -17.31 7.44 -0.83
CA LEU A 62 -17.20 6.78 -2.13
C LEU A 62 -15.77 6.31 -2.39
N PRO A 63 -15.59 5.15 -3.04
CA PRO A 63 -14.27 4.67 -3.40
C PRO A 63 -13.65 5.53 -4.50
N ARG A 64 -12.35 5.72 -4.40
CA ARG A 64 -11.50 6.37 -5.39
C ARG A 64 -10.29 5.49 -5.62
N TYR A 65 -9.93 5.29 -6.88
CA TYR A 65 -8.74 4.53 -7.24
C TYR A 65 -7.74 5.42 -7.95
N TYR A 66 -6.52 5.40 -7.45
CA TYR A 66 -5.35 5.91 -8.14
C TYR A 66 -4.65 4.72 -8.79
N VAL A 67 -4.31 4.85 -10.06
CA VAL A 67 -3.65 3.79 -10.82
C VAL A 67 -2.47 4.37 -11.58
N VAL A 68 -1.30 3.73 -11.46
CA VAL A 68 -0.14 3.95 -12.32
C VAL A 68 0.05 2.71 -13.18
N SER A 69 0.18 2.85 -14.49
CA SER A 69 0.24 1.72 -15.42
C SER A 69 1.17 1.99 -16.61
N GLN A 70 1.64 0.93 -17.26
CA GLN A 70 2.45 1.04 -18.48
C GLN A 70 1.60 1.34 -19.72
N ARG A 71 0.33 0.98 -19.70
CA ARG A 71 -0.65 1.22 -20.76
C ARG A 71 -1.90 1.88 -20.19
N GLY A 72 -2.66 2.59 -21.00
CA GLY A 72 -3.92 3.18 -20.57
C GLY A 72 -4.95 2.11 -20.20
N PRO A 73 -5.81 2.35 -19.19
CA PRO A 73 -6.92 1.47 -18.89
C PRO A 73 -7.96 1.50 -20.03
N VAL A 74 -8.60 0.37 -20.26
CA VAL A 74 -9.76 0.31 -21.16
C VAL A 74 -11.00 0.65 -20.35
N ALA A 75 -11.59 1.82 -20.63
CA ALA A 75 -12.86 2.20 -20.00
C ALA A 75 -13.95 1.28 -20.54
N GLN A 76 -14.52 0.46 -19.68
CA GLN A 76 -15.52 -0.52 -20.06
C GLN A 76 -16.95 -0.10 -19.70
N ASP A 77 -17.13 0.98 -18.92
CA ASP A 77 -18.44 1.23 -18.32
C ASP A 77 -18.70 2.72 -18.05
N TYR A 78 -19.98 3.07 -18.16
CA TYR A 78 -20.52 4.38 -17.86
C TYR A 78 -20.64 4.66 -16.33
N ALA A 79 -20.59 3.61 -15.51
CA ALA A 79 -20.74 3.73 -14.06
C ALA A 79 -19.49 4.30 -13.37
N TRP A 80 -18.36 4.34 -14.08
CA TRP A 80 -17.10 4.86 -13.56
C TRP A 80 -16.52 5.94 -14.47
N ARG A 81 -16.14 7.05 -13.86
CA ARG A 81 -15.36 8.10 -14.52
C ARG A 81 -13.88 7.72 -14.43
N VAL A 82 -13.25 7.50 -15.56
CA VAL A 82 -11.83 7.20 -15.69
C VAL A 82 -11.12 8.37 -16.35
N GLN A 83 -10.32 9.09 -15.58
CA GLN A 83 -9.50 10.20 -16.04
C GLN A 83 -8.05 9.73 -16.14
N THR A 84 -7.51 9.68 -17.35
CA THR A 84 -6.16 9.18 -17.61
C THR A 84 -5.31 10.23 -18.29
N GLN A 85 -4.06 10.35 -17.84
CA GLN A 85 -3.08 11.26 -18.43
C GLN A 85 -1.69 10.59 -18.51
N PRO A 86 -0.81 11.02 -19.44
CA PRO A 86 0.58 10.63 -19.43
C PRO A 86 1.23 10.98 -18.09
N PHE A 87 2.06 10.06 -17.57
CA PHE A 87 2.76 10.21 -16.30
C PHE A 87 4.27 10.12 -16.53
N ALA A 88 4.92 11.25 -16.61
CA ALA A 88 6.36 11.40 -16.82
C ALA A 88 6.91 12.44 -15.83
N PRO A 89 7.03 12.08 -14.53
CA PRO A 89 7.47 13.02 -13.51
C PRO A 89 8.90 13.49 -13.78
N GLN A 90 9.11 14.81 -13.73
CA GLN A 90 10.43 15.44 -13.85
C GLN A 90 10.96 15.68 -12.43
N LEU A 91 11.83 14.80 -11.96
CA LEU A 91 12.39 14.86 -10.61
C LEU A 91 13.85 15.33 -10.66
N GLN A 92 14.26 16.07 -9.65
CA GLN A 92 15.63 16.55 -9.47
C GLN A 92 16.14 16.23 -8.06
N VAL A 93 17.43 16.01 -7.90
CA VAL A 93 18.07 15.82 -6.60
C VAL A 93 17.79 17.03 -5.71
N GLY A 94 17.43 16.78 -4.46
CA GLY A 94 17.09 17.81 -3.48
C GLY A 94 15.62 18.29 -3.53
N MET A 95 14.84 17.87 -4.54
CA MET A 95 13.41 18.21 -4.61
C MET A 95 12.66 17.62 -3.41
N ARG A 96 11.86 18.46 -2.74
CA ARG A 96 10.99 18.03 -1.64
C ARG A 96 9.59 17.73 -2.16
N LEU A 97 9.05 16.59 -1.76
CA LEU A 97 7.72 16.13 -2.16
C LEU A 97 6.94 15.67 -0.94
N ARG A 98 5.65 15.96 -0.90
CA ARG A 98 4.72 15.24 -0.02
C ARG A 98 4.43 13.89 -0.62
N PHE A 99 4.34 12.87 0.24
CA PHE A 99 4.03 11.52 -0.20
C PHE A 99 2.91 10.87 0.60
N ASP A 100 2.25 9.92 -0.05
CA ASP A 100 1.33 8.96 0.55
C ASP A 100 1.66 7.57 0.02
N LEU A 101 1.81 6.60 0.91
CA LEU A 101 2.12 5.21 0.57
C LEU A 101 1.33 4.25 1.46
N ARG A 102 0.48 3.42 0.87
CA ARG A 102 0.01 2.19 1.53
C ARG A 102 0.96 1.06 1.20
N ALA A 103 1.56 0.44 2.19
CA ALA A 103 2.50 -0.66 1.98
C ALA A 103 2.19 -1.87 2.86
N ASN A 104 2.74 -3.01 2.45
CA ASN A 104 2.82 -4.22 3.27
C ASN A 104 4.26 -4.39 3.77
N PRO A 105 4.58 -3.92 5.00
CA PRO A 105 5.91 -3.97 5.56
C PRO A 105 6.30 -5.40 5.92
N THR A 106 7.18 -6.01 5.14
CA THR A 106 7.67 -7.37 5.39
C THR A 106 9.18 -7.45 5.31
N VAL A 107 9.74 -8.38 6.08
CA VAL A 107 11.16 -8.73 6.05
C VAL A 107 11.33 -10.21 5.70
N ALA A 108 12.48 -10.53 5.11
CA ALA A 108 12.89 -11.93 4.91
C ALA A 108 13.24 -12.55 6.26
N GLY A 109 12.89 -13.79 6.46
CA GLY A 109 13.22 -14.57 7.65
C GLY A 109 13.11 -16.06 7.36
N VAL A 110 13.15 -16.83 8.44
CA VAL A 110 13.00 -18.29 8.39
C VAL A 110 11.80 -18.65 9.26
N ASN A 111 10.93 -19.52 8.78
CA ASN A 111 9.79 -19.99 9.55
C ASN A 111 10.22 -21.11 10.56
N ALA A 112 9.27 -21.58 11.35
CA ALA A 112 9.52 -22.63 12.34
C ALA A 112 10.05 -23.95 11.74
N GLN A 113 9.84 -24.18 10.45
CA GLN A 113 10.32 -25.35 9.71
C GLN A 113 11.65 -25.11 9.00
N GLY A 114 12.37 -24.01 9.29
CA GLY A 114 13.65 -23.67 8.67
C GLY A 114 13.57 -23.18 7.22
N LYS A 115 12.37 -22.98 6.66
CA LYS A 115 12.18 -22.50 5.29
C LYS A 115 12.18 -20.98 5.22
N HIS A 116 12.74 -20.44 4.14
CA HIS A 116 12.65 -19.00 3.85
C HIS A 116 11.19 -18.55 3.80
N ALA A 117 10.87 -17.55 4.60
CA ALA A 117 9.54 -16.98 4.69
C ALA A 117 9.61 -15.43 4.75
N ARG A 118 8.47 -14.80 4.53
CA ARG A 118 8.32 -13.37 4.75
C ARG A 118 7.47 -13.17 6.00
N HIS A 119 7.96 -12.33 6.88
CA HIS A 119 7.29 -12.00 8.12
C HIS A 119 6.86 -10.54 8.10
N ASP A 120 5.68 -10.27 8.60
CA ASP A 120 5.24 -8.92 8.92
C ASP A 120 6.19 -8.32 9.96
N VAL A 121 6.65 -7.08 9.74
CA VAL A 121 7.66 -6.46 10.60
C VAL A 121 7.18 -6.23 12.03
N VAL A 122 5.90 -5.90 12.21
CA VAL A 122 5.29 -5.65 13.52
C VAL A 122 5.14 -6.97 14.27
N SER A 123 4.64 -8.00 13.59
CA SER A 123 4.52 -9.36 14.17
C SER A 123 5.87 -9.92 14.58
N GLN A 124 6.90 -9.70 13.76
CA GLN A 124 8.27 -10.13 14.07
C GLN A 124 8.84 -9.39 15.28
N ALA A 125 8.68 -8.06 15.34
CA ALA A 125 9.12 -7.26 16.48
C ALA A 125 8.43 -7.71 17.77
N LYS A 126 7.11 -7.92 17.72
CA LYS A 126 6.33 -8.43 18.83
C LYS A 126 6.83 -9.80 19.32
N THR A 127 7.05 -10.73 18.40
CA THR A 127 7.56 -12.06 18.71
C THR A 127 8.95 -12.00 19.35
N LYS A 128 9.81 -11.11 18.86
CA LYS A 128 11.16 -10.91 19.42
C LYS A 128 11.09 -10.43 20.87
N LEU A 129 10.28 -9.40 21.15
CA LEU A 129 10.09 -8.84 22.49
C LEU A 129 9.52 -9.89 23.47
N LEU A 130 8.54 -10.68 23.04
CA LEU A 130 7.98 -11.75 23.85
C LEU A 130 9.02 -12.82 24.20
N ARG A 131 9.84 -13.22 23.23
CA ARG A 131 10.93 -14.20 23.44
C ARG A 131 11.97 -13.68 24.43
N GLU A 132 12.39 -12.43 24.33
CA GLU A 132 13.35 -11.79 25.22
C GLU A 132 12.87 -11.80 26.68
N ARG A 133 11.55 -11.82 26.90
CA ARG A 133 10.92 -11.88 28.23
C ARG A 133 10.44 -13.26 28.64
N GLY A 134 10.61 -14.28 27.82
CA GLY A 134 10.10 -15.61 28.12
C GLY A 134 8.57 -15.72 28.12
N LEU A 135 7.87 -14.81 27.45
CA LEU A 135 6.41 -14.78 27.38
C LEU A 135 5.90 -15.40 26.08
N ALA A 136 4.77 -16.10 26.16
CA ALA A 136 4.10 -16.68 24.99
C ALA A 136 3.15 -15.72 24.30
N LEU A 137 2.40 -14.91 25.04
CA LEU A 137 1.35 -14.06 24.51
C LEU A 137 1.53 -12.59 24.98
N TRP A 138 1.22 -11.66 24.09
CA TRP A 138 1.29 -10.22 24.37
C TRP A 138 0.38 -9.79 25.55
N LYS A 139 -0.74 -10.46 25.73
CA LYS A 139 -1.65 -10.19 26.84
C LYS A 139 -1.07 -10.56 28.20
N ASP A 140 -0.13 -11.52 28.24
CA ASP A 140 0.48 -11.98 29.48
C ASP A 140 1.58 -11.03 29.98
N TRP A 141 2.00 -10.08 29.16
CA TRP A 141 2.91 -9.04 29.59
C TRP A 141 2.17 -8.02 30.44
N GLN A 142 2.39 -8.08 31.74
CA GLN A 142 1.90 -7.12 32.73
C GLN A 142 3.08 -6.26 33.19
N GLY A 143 2.88 -4.96 33.34
CA GLY A 143 3.90 -4.04 33.85
C GLY A 143 4.05 -2.78 33.00
N ASP A 144 4.62 -1.74 33.61
CA ASP A 144 4.76 -0.40 33.03
C ASP A 144 5.83 -0.35 31.90
N ASP A 145 6.64 -1.38 31.82
CA ASP A 145 7.71 -1.52 30.80
C ASP A 145 7.21 -2.16 29.49
N LYS A 146 5.92 -2.50 29.40
CA LYS A 146 5.30 -2.95 28.17
C LYS A 146 5.18 -1.79 27.19
N PRO A 147 5.85 -1.87 26.02
CA PRO A 147 5.76 -0.78 25.06
C PRO A 147 4.31 -0.59 24.57
N ALA A 148 3.91 0.66 24.42
CA ALA A 148 2.66 0.95 23.76
C ALA A 148 2.67 0.36 22.36
N GLN A 149 1.58 -0.30 21.98
CA GLN A 149 1.49 -0.98 20.68
C GLN A 149 1.71 0.00 19.53
N GLN A 150 1.22 1.22 19.67
CA GLN A 150 1.36 2.27 18.65
C GLN A 150 2.82 2.69 18.47
N ASP A 151 3.57 2.85 19.56
CA ASP A 151 5.00 3.20 19.50
C ASP A 151 5.83 2.11 18.84
N MET A 152 5.50 0.84 19.15
CA MET A 152 6.16 -0.30 18.51
C MET A 152 5.87 -0.34 17.00
N ILE A 153 4.60 -0.12 16.60
CA ILE A 153 4.20 -0.04 15.19
C ILE A 153 4.96 1.09 14.50
N PHE A 154 4.91 2.30 15.06
CA PHE A 154 5.59 3.47 14.50
C PHE A 154 7.07 3.19 14.30
N LYS A 155 7.79 2.80 15.36
CA LYS A 155 9.23 2.51 15.32
C LYS A 155 9.60 1.45 14.28
N THR A 156 8.83 0.37 14.25
CA THR A 156 9.15 -0.78 13.37
C THR A 156 8.84 -0.48 11.91
N CYS A 157 7.71 0.18 11.65
CA CYS A 157 7.31 0.53 10.30
C CYS A 157 8.14 1.68 9.72
N SER A 158 8.52 2.68 10.53
CA SER A 158 9.43 3.75 10.11
C SER A 158 10.79 3.20 9.71
N ALA A 159 11.38 2.31 10.50
CA ALA A 159 12.65 1.67 10.16
C ALA A 159 12.57 0.85 8.85
N TRP A 160 11.43 0.19 8.61
CA TRP A 160 11.20 -0.49 7.34
C TRP A 160 11.12 0.50 6.17
N LEU A 161 10.39 1.61 6.33
CA LEU A 161 10.24 2.63 5.30
C LEU A 161 11.58 3.29 4.98
N GLU A 162 12.39 3.63 5.97
CA GLU A 162 13.74 4.17 5.77
C GLU A 162 14.63 3.23 4.95
N ALA A 163 14.58 1.92 5.23
CA ALA A 163 15.31 0.93 4.45
C ALA A 163 14.80 0.84 3.00
N GLN A 164 13.49 1.04 2.75
CA GLN A 164 12.96 1.13 1.39
C GLN A 164 13.37 2.44 0.72
N ALA A 165 13.31 3.55 1.43
CA ALA A 165 13.66 4.87 0.93
C ALA A 165 15.09 4.89 0.35
N LYS A 166 16.05 4.37 1.09
CA LYS A 166 17.45 4.22 0.63
C LYS A 166 17.57 3.42 -0.66
N ARG A 167 16.78 2.35 -0.83
CA ARG A 167 16.79 1.50 -2.04
C ARG A 167 16.15 2.18 -3.23
N HIS A 168 15.21 3.10 -2.98
CA HIS A 168 14.40 3.74 -4.00
C HIS A 168 14.77 5.22 -4.23
N GLY A 169 15.92 5.66 -3.72
CA GLY A 169 16.53 6.94 -4.05
C GLY A 169 15.83 8.15 -3.42
N PHE A 170 15.28 8.01 -2.24
CA PHE A 170 14.73 9.13 -1.48
C PHE A 170 15.06 9.02 0.02
N GLU A 171 14.87 10.10 0.73
CA GLU A 171 14.96 10.19 2.18
C GLU A 171 13.65 10.72 2.74
N VAL A 172 13.17 10.13 3.83
CA VAL A 172 11.94 10.55 4.51
C VAL A 172 12.29 11.56 5.59
N ASP A 173 11.56 12.66 5.66
CA ASP A 173 11.66 13.61 6.75
C ASP A 173 10.95 13.04 8.00
N ALA A 174 11.75 12.63 8.99
CA ALA A 174 11.25 12.02 10.21
C ALA A 174 10.32 12.94 11.03
N ALA A 175 10.48 14.28 10.88
CA ALA A 175 9.64 15.25 11.60
C ALA A 175 8.20 15.33 11.05
N THR A 176 8.01 14.94 9.79
CA THR A 176 6.70 14.98 9.11
C THR A 176 6.08 13.60 8.93
N LEU A 177 6.83 12.53 9.26
CA LEU A 177 6.38 11.15 9.03
C LEU A 177 5.21 10.77 9.93
N ASN A 178 4.11 10.34 9.31
CA ASN A 178 3.00 9.68 9.96
C ASN A 178 2.95 8.20 9.55
N VAL A 179 2.62 7.36 10.51
CA VAL A 179 2.44 5.91 10.34
C VAL A 179 1.09 5.53 10.93
N ASP A 180 0.12 5.29 10.06
CA ASP A 180 -1.28 5.10 10.45
C ASP A 180 -1.84 3.78 9.94
N ALA A 181 -3.02 3.43 10.45
CA ALA A 181 -3.88 2.38 9.92
C ALA A 181 -3.19 1.01 9.73
N TYR A 182 -2.40 0.56 10.73
CA TYR A 182 -1.91 -0.82 10.71
C TYR A 182 -3.10 -1.78 10.75
N THR A 183 -3.38 -2.44 9.63
CA THR A 183 -4.53 -3.31 9.44
C THR A 183 -4.08 -4.70 8.97
N GLN A 184 -4.60 -5.73 9.60
CA GLN A 184 -4.41 -7.12 9.15
C GLN A 184 -5.59 -7.53 8.26
N HIS A 185 -5.27 -7.93 7.02
CA HIS A 185 -6.24 -8.39 6.03
C HIS A 185 -6.26 -9.90 5.98
N ARG A 186 -7.48 -10.47 6.02
CA ARG A 186 -7.72 -11.89 5.82
C ARG A 186 -8.75 -12.02 4.71
N GLY A 187 -8.34 -12.59 3.57
CA GLY A 187 -9.26 -12.85 2.46
C GLY A 187 -10.17 -14.05 2.74
N ARG A 188 -11.27 -14.15 1.98
CA ARG A 188 -12.18 -15.31 2.02
C ARG A 188 -11.47 -16.61 1.64
N LYS A 189 -10.43 -16.56 0.81
CA LYS A 189 -9.54 -17.70 0.54
C LYS A 189 -8.46 -17.73 1.63
N ALA A 190 -8.28 -18.87 2.26
CA ALA A 190 -7.39 -19.07 3.41
C ALA A 190 -5.93 -18.60 3.20
N ASP A 191 -5.50 -18.49 1.95
CA ASP A 191 -4.12 -18.15 1.58
C ASP A 191 -3.83 -16.64 1.48
N ILE A 192 -4.86 -15.79 1.55
CA ILE A 192 -4.66 -14.35 1.46
C ILE A 192 -4.60 -13.75 2.87
N GLN A 193 -3.39 -13.61 3.38
CA GLN A 193 -3.12 -12.90 4.64
C GLN A 193 -1.98 -11.92 4.43
N PHE A 194 -2.24 -10.65 4.70
CA PHE A 194 -1.22 -9.61 4.70
C PHE A 194 -1.62 -8.47 5.65
N SER A 195 -0.66 -7.65 6.04
CA SER A 195 -0.91 -6.41 6.75
C SER A 195 -0.69 -5.22 5.83
N SER A 196 -1.38 -4.13 6.07
CA SER A 196 -1.09 -2.85 5.44
C SER A 196 -0.86 -1.77 6.49
N VAL A 197 -0.06 -0.80 6.10
CA VAL A 197 0.23 0.42 6.86
C VAL A 197 0.16 1.59 5.90
N ASP A 198 -0.46 2.67 6.33
CA ASP A 198 -0.47 3.93 5.60
C ASP A 198 0.65 4.84 6.14
N PHE A 199 1.53 5.27 5.24
CA PHE A 199 2.58 6.22 5.51
C PHE A 199 2.27 7.53 4.79
N SER A 200 2.47 8.65 5.46
CA SER A 200 2.42 9.97 4.84
C SER A 200 3.46 10.90 5.45
N GLY A 201 3.85 11.93 4.70
CA GLY A 201 4.84 12.90 5.15
C GLY A 201 5.53 13.59 3.99
N GLU A 202 6.74 14.07 4.22
CA GLU A 202 7.58 14.67 3.21
C GLU A 202 8.82 13.80 2.95
N LEU A 203 9.27 13.83 1.70
CA LEU A 203 10.49 13.16 1.28
C LEU A 203 11.37 14.12 0.48
N THR A 204 12.69 13.83 0.48
CA THR A 204 13.67 14.48 -0.38
C THR A 204 14.18 13.50 -1.43
N VAL A 205 14.20 13.92 -2.67
CA VAL A 205 14.74 13.12 -3.78
C VAL A 205 16.26 13.06 -3.70
N LEU A 206 16.83 11.87 -3.57
CA LEU A 206 18.29 11.63 -3.59
C LEU A 206 18.76 11.09 -4.94
N ASN A 207 17.96 10.24 -5.58
CA ASN A 207 18.22 9.69 -6.90
C ASN A 207 16.91 9.67 -7.72
N PRO A 208 16.74 10.59 -8.69
CA PRO A 208 15.54 10.68 -9.51
C PRO A 208 15.19 9.40 -10.26
N GLU A 209 16.18 8.71 -10.83
CA GLU A 209 15.96 7.50 -11.63
C GLU A 209 15.38 6.36 -10.77
N LEU A 210 15.96 6.14 -9.60
CA LEU A 210 15.47 5.13 -8.65
C LEU A 210 14.06 5.47 -8.14
N LEU A 211 13.77 6.75 -7.89
CA LEU A 211 12.44 7.16 -7.45
C LEU A 211 11.41 7.03 -8.57
N ILE A 212 11.73 7.43 -9.80
CA ILE A 212 10.85 7.23 -10.98
C ILE A 212 10.57 5.74 -11.19
N ALA A 213 11.58 4.88 -11.06
CA ALA A 213 11.37 3.43 -11.12
C ALA A 213 10.44 2.94 -10.00
N ALA A 214 10.58 3.46 -8.78
CA ALA A 214 9.70 3.11 -7.67
C ALA A 214 8.25 3.57 -7.89
N LEU A 215 8.02 4.74 -8.50
CA LEU A 215 6.68 5.21 -8.87
C LEU A 215 5.97 4.27 -9.86
N GLY A 216 6.73 3.64 -10.77
CA GLY A 216 6.18 2.70 -11.75
C GLY A 216 6.11 1.24 -11.26
N LEU A 217 7.09 0.79 -10.47
CA LEU A 217 7.22 -0.60 -10.01
C LEU A 217 6.61 -0.83 -8.63
N GLY A 218 6.46 0.22 -7.84
CA GLY A 218 5.92 0.20 -6.48
C GLY A 218 6.88 -0.32 -5.42
N ILE A 219 6.59 0.04 -4.17
CA ILE A 219 7.40 -0.27 -2.98
C ILE A 219 6.78 -1.41 -2.17
N GLY A 220 7.57 -2.42 -1.83
CA GLY A 220 7.13 -3.52 -0.97
C GLY A 220 6.32 -4.60 -1.70
N ARG A 221 5.49 -5.31 -0.95
CA ARG A 221 4.70 -6.47 -1.42
C ARG A 221 3.19 -6.16 -1.42
N ALA A 222 2.37 -7.19 -1.62
CA ALA A 222 0.91 -7.09 -1.69
C ALA A 222 0.40 -6.05 -2.72
N LYS A 223 1.17 -5.80 -3.78
CA LYS A 223 0.85 -4.82 -4.83
C LYS A 223 -0.44 -5.18 -5.57
N ALA A 224 -0.77 -6.48 -5.62
CA ALA A 224 -2.04 -6.96 -6.17
C ALA A 224 -3.26 -6.53 -5.35
N PHE A 225 -3.05 -6.11 -4.10
CA PHE A 225 -4.10 -5.77 -3.15
C PHE A 225 -4.08 -4.28 -2.75
N GLY A 226 -3.62 -3.42 -3.66
CA GLY A 226 -3.63 -1.98 -3.46
C GLY A 226 -2.50 -1.42 -2.59
N CYS A 227 -1.46 -2.23 -2.32
CA CYS A 227 -0.25 -1.76 -1.67
C CYS A 227 0.84 -1.37 -2.67
N GLY A 228 1.79 -0.56 -2.23
CA GLY A 228 3.04 -0.27 -2.95
C GLY A 228 2.99 0.91 -3.90
N LEU A 229 1.83 1.45 -4.25
CA LEU A 229 1.76 2.68 -5.04
C LEU A 229 2.15 3.88 -4.18
N LEU A 230 3.30 4.48 -4.52
CA LEU A 230 3.76 5.74 -3.93
C LEU A 230 3.13 6.90 -4.69
N LEU A 231 2.30 7.68 -4.03
CA LEU A 231 1.76 8.93 -4.54
C LEU A 231 2.64 10.09 -4.08
N VAL A 232 3.01 10.99 -4.99
CA VAL A 232 3.83 12.16 -4.67
C VAL A 232 3.25 13.43 -5.28
N ARG A 233 3.48 14.56 -4.59
CA ARG A 233 3.16 15.91 -5.09
C ARG A 233 4.18 16.90 -4.55
N PRO A 234 4.44 18.02 -5.27
CA PRO A 234 5.33 19.05 -4.76
C PRO A 234 4.90 19.57 -3.38
N VAL A 235 5.87 19.92 -2.55
CA VAL A 235 5.63 20.74 -1.35
C VAL A 235 5.40 22.15 -1.83
N THR A 236 4.19 22.67 -1.61
CA THR A 236 3.81 24.07 -1.91
C THR A 236 4.15 24.98 -0.74
#